data_5dab0768416845a84b1c9c383b24ab29
#
_entry.id   5dab0768416845a84b1c9c383b24ab29
#
_cell.length_a   1.000
_cell.length_b   1.000
_cell.length_c   1.000
_cell.angle_alpha   90.00
_cell.angle_beta   90.00
_cell.angle_gamma   90.00
#
_symmetry.space_group_name_H-M   'P 1'
#
loop_
_entity.id
_entity.type
_entity.pdbx_description
1 polymer ?
#
loop_
_entity_poly.entity_id
_entity_poly.type
_entity_poly.pdbx_seq_one_letter_code
_entity_poly.pdbx_strand_id
1 'polypeptide(L)'
;MERKLTTIFASDVVGFSKMMGLNEMKTLQILKERRRIIDKIIEEHNGIIFGSAGDSVIAEFSSPLKAAEAAVATQHSMKIMNQGKDEFEQMNFRVGINIGDVMVSDDNLFGDAVNIAARLEAEAKPAGICISNTVFDMINRKIMVSFEEAGELKLKNIEFPIKAFHVLQQNKGTPRFTQDSEEIHTKVSEAEPGSVAVMFFKNLSKDEEQEYFCEGFSEDLLSMLSRFNKLVVISSHASFAYKNKMKSFKEIGGELGVRYIIHGSVRKLGNKMRINTNLVSASNEKSIWSKNFDLSVDEVFDIQDKIVEEIVSTIVGRVEADHLYLLKTKRPENMAAYDLVLQGLEYAKKGNVFKENTENAVRLFEKAIEVEPSYARAHAWRACSLSNLADWEEKPDPKLLMDAVESINLALELDPSEPEVHRIMGSIKLWRERDYELAKYHFEKAKELCPSDVFILSRYVNLLIYLGEFDNAFIELKRAMRLDPFSHDLLFGPEAICHYWLDNYDLAMRSVSKIKIARTHLFYLSLILFKKNELSEASKKLKEAVAITDMDFQAFVNSEPYKDEKNIKKLIQDFHSIENY
;
A
#
# COMPACT_ATOMS: atom_id res chain seq x y z
N MET A 1 -13.05 40.35 -18.56
CA MET A 1 -13.30 38.93 -18.83
C MET A 1 -11.98 38.19 -18.76
N GLU A 2 -11.84 37.29 -17.81
CA GLU A 2 -10.63 36.49 -17.61
C GLU A 2 -10.86 35.11 -18.22
N ARG A 3 -9.86 34.56 -18.95
CA ARG A 3 -9.89 33.19 -19.45
C ARG A 3 -9.03 32.31 -18.55
N LYS A 4 -9.55 31.14 -18.20
CA LYS A 4 -8.79 30.13 -17.41
C LYS A 4 -9.13 28.74 -17.86
N LEU A 5 -8.14 27.82 -17.72
CA LEU A 5 -8.34 26.39 -17.88
C LEU A 5 -8.85 25.83 -16.55
N THR A 6 -10.01 25.19 -16.56
CA THR A 6 -10.61 24.64 -15.34
C THR A 6 -11.45 23.40 -15.63
N THR A 7 -11.74 22.61 -14.59
CA THR A 7 -12.60 21.44 -14.69
C THR A 7 -14.02 21.80 -14.29
N ILE A 8 -14.96 21.47 -15.14
CA ILE A 8 -16.39 21.75 -14.96
C ILE A 8 -17.09 20.47 -14.51
N PHE A 9 -17.81 20.58 -13.43
CA PHE A 9 -18.76 19.60 -12.91
C PHE A 9 -20.17 20.13 -13.18
N ALA A 10 -20.96 19.37 -13.92
CA ALA A 10 -22.36 19.65 -14.16
C ALA A 10 -23.22 18.52 -13.60
N SER A 11 -24.29 18.83 -12.91
CA SER A 11 -25.21 17.83 -12.34
C SER A 11 -26.66 18.27 -12.48
N ASP A 12 -27.55 17.31 -12.70
CA ASP A 12 -28.99 17.54 -12.91
C ASP A 12 -29.82 16.37 -12.34
N VAL A 13 -31.10 16.60 -12.03
CA VAL A 13 -32.00 15.59 -11.48
C VAL A 13 -32.74 14.84 -12.60
N VAL A 14 -32.67 13.52 -12.56
CA VAL A 14 -33.38 12.67 -13.52
C VAL A 14 -34.89 12.80 -13.35
N GLY A 15 -35.58 13.27 -14.39
CA GLY A 15 -37.04 13.34 -14.40
C GLY A 15 -37.65 14.40 -13.48
N PHE A 16 -36.92 15.47 -13.15
CA PHE A 16 -37.34 16.53 -12.25
C PHE A 16 -38.70 17.14 -12.61
N SER A 17 -38.95 17.47 -13.88
CA SER A 17 -40.23 18.00 -14.33
C SER A 17 -41.42 17.05 -14.06
N LYS A 18 -41.20 15.73 -14.16
CA LYS A 18 -42.21 14.74 -13.82
C LYS A 18 -42.49 14.73 -12.31
N MET A 19 -41.46 14.80 -11.49
CA MET A 19 -41.59 14.87 -10.02
C MET A 19 -42.34 16.14 -9.59
N MET A 20 -41.99 17.30 -10.19
CA MET A 20 -42.68 18.56 -9.96
C MET A 20 -44.16 18.48 -10.32
N GLY A 21 -44.50 17.83 -11.44
CA GLY A 21 -45.89 17.64 -11.87
C GLY A 21 -46.72 16.75 -10.95
N LEU A 22 -46.05 15.85 -10.19
CA LEU A 22 -46.72 14.96 -9.25
C LEU A 22 -46.94 15.63 -7.87
N ASN A 23 -45.93 16.27 -7.32
CA ASN A 23 -46.00 16.98 -6.03
C ASN A 23 -44.91 18.04 -5.93
N GLU A 24 -45.21 19.27 -6.29
CA GLU A 24 -44.27 20.39 -6.33
C GLU A 24 -43.65 20.68 -4.99
N MET A 25 -44.45 20.83 -3.93
CA MET A 25 -43.97 21.16 -2.58
C MET A 25 -42.98 20.13 -2.05
N LYS A 26 -43.33 18.84 -2.17
CA LYS A 26 -42.50 17.73 -1.69
C LYS A 26 -41.22 17.59 -2.51
N THR A 27 -41.31 17.75 -3.83
CA THR A 27 -40.13 17.71 -4.72
C THR A 27 -39.11 18.81 -4.39
N LEU A 28 -39.60 20.04 -4.17
CA LEU A 28 -38.73 21.15 -3.77
C LEU A 28 -38.10 20.95 -2.38
N GLN A 29 -38.83 20.35 -1.44
CA GLN A 29 -38.29 20.02 -0.12
C GLN A 29 -37.16 18.99 -0.24
N ILE A 30 -37.40 17.91 -0.98
CA ILE A 30 -36.38 16.86 -1.22
C ILE A 30 -35.17 17.46 -1.92
N LEU A 31 -35.39 18.27 -2.98
CA LEU A 31 -34.29 18.93 -3.69
C LEU A 31 -33.42 19.79 -2.75
N LYS A 32 -34.04 20.59 -1.85
CA LYS A 32 -33.30 21.40 -0.88
C LYS A 32 -32.43 20.56 0.06
N GLU A 33 -32.93 19.41 0.52
CA GLU A 33 -32.18 18.48 1.37
C GLU A 33 -30.99 17.89 0.61
N ARG A 34 -31.19 17.43 -0.62
CA ARG A 34 -30.13 16.88 -1.48
C ARG A 34 -29.07 17.90 -1.81
N ARG A 35 -29.50 19.13 -2.18
CA ARG A 35 -28.61 20.24 -2.54
C ARG A 35 -27.66 20.61 -1.40
N ARG A 36 -28.13 20.67 -0.16
CA ARG A 36 -27.25 20.96 1.00
C ARG A 36 -26.09 19.98 1.09
N ILE A 37 -26.32 18.71 0.76
CA ILE A 37 -25.30 17.67 0.81
C ILE A 37 -24.36 17.78 -0.38
N ILE A 38 -24.92 18.00 -1.58
CA ILE A 38 -24.12 18.16 -2.80
C ILE A 38 -23.21 19.38 -2.69
N ASP A 39 -23.77 20.51 -2.25
CA ASP A 39 -23.04 21.77 -2.11
C ASP A 39 -21.87 21.60 -1.10
N LYS A 40 -22.13 20.95 0.03
CA LYS A 40 -21.09 20.63 1.02
C LYS A 40 -20.00 19.72 0.46
N ILE A 41 -20.37 18.67 -0.30
CA ILE A 41 -19.40 17.77 -0.93
C ILE A 41 -18.52 18.52 -1.94
N ILE A 42 -19.11 19.42 -2.74
CA ILE A 42 -18.36 20.24 -3.68
C ILE A 42 -17.35 21.12 -2.95
N GLU A 43 -17.76 21.80 -1.86
CA GLU A 43 -16.88 22.63 -1.03
C GLU A 43 -15.75 21.81 -0.38
N GLU A 44 -16.06 20.65 0.21
CA GLU A 44 -15.08 19.75 0.83
C GLU A 44 -14.00 19.26 -0.15
N HIS A 45 -14.32 19.22 -1.45
CA HIS A 45 -13.38 18.86 -2.52
C HIS A 45 -12.76 20.07 -3.21
N ASN A 46 -12.85 21.26 -2.59
CA ASN A 46 -12.33 22.54 -3.12
C ASN A 46 -12.97 22.96 -4.45
N GLY A 47 -14.23 22.64 -4.67
CA GLY A 47 -15.03 23.12 -5.78
C GLY A 47 -15.72 24.46 -5.46
N ILE A 48 -15.96 25.27 -6.47
CA ILE A 48 -16.68 26.54 -6.37
C ILE A 48 -17.95 26.43 -7.23
N ILE A 49 -19.11 26.66 -6.61
CA ILE A 49 -20.39 26.60 -7.30
C ILE A 49 -20.63 27.96 -7.99
N PHE A 50 -20.81 27.97 -9.30
CA PHE A 50 -21.02 29.16 -10.11
C PHE A 50 -22.46 29.38 -10.53
N GLY A 51 -23.24 28.33 -10.71
CA GLY A 51 -24.61 28.44 -11.17
C GLY A 51 -25.51 27.34 -10.60
N SER A 52 -26.72 27.72 -10.27
CA SER A 52 -27.80 26.80 -9.97
C SER A 52 -29.09 27.33 -10.58
N ALA A 53 -29.60 26.66 -11.60
CA ALA A 53 -30.89 26.97 -12.21
C ALA A 53 -31.82 25.76 -12.00
N GLY A 54 -32.83 25.93 -11.15
CA GLY A 54 -33.76 24.86 -10.84
C GLY A 54 -33.08 23.70 -10.07
N ASP A 55 -33.01 22.56 -10.69
CA ASP A 55 -32.42 21.32 -10.16
C ASP A 55 -30.94 21.09 -10.57
N SER A 56 -30.41 21.91 -11.48
CA SER A 56 -29.03 21.76 -11.96
C SER A 56 -28.00 22.49 -11.08
N VAL A 57 -26.78 21.95 -11.07
CA VAL A 57 -25.60 22.52 -10.39
C VAL A 57 -24.45 22.57 -11.36
N ILE A 58 -23.79 23.73 -11.44
CA ILE A 58 -22.55 23.89 -12.17
C ILE A 58 -21.49 24.37 -11.18
N ALA A 59 -20.40 23.60 -11.09
CA ALA A 59 -19.26 23.94 -10.24
C ALA A 59 -17.94 23.81 -11.01
N GLU A 60 -16.95 24.57 -10.60
CA GLU A 60 -15.59 24.44 -11.09
C GLU A 60 -14.66 23.82 -10.05
N PHE A 61 -13.65 23.15 -10.55
CA PHE A 61 -12.57 22.57 -9.76
C PHE A 61 -11.23 22.85 -10.42
N SER A 62 -10.23 23.17 -9.61
CA SER A 62 -8.85 23.32 -10.10
C SER A 62 -8.22 21.98 -10.51
N SER A 63 -8.84 20.85 -10.12
CA SER A 63 -8.32 19.50 -10.35
C SER A 63 -9.42 18.55 -10.86
N PRO A 64 -9.22 17.89 -12.03
CA PRO A 64 -10.15 16.86 -12.52
C PRO A 64 -10.35 15.71 -11.53
N LEU A 65 -9.32 15.36 -10.77
CA LEU A 65 -9.40 14.32 -9.74
C LEU A 65 -10.39 14.74 -8.64
N LYS A 66 -10.30 15.98 -8.15
CA LYS A 66 -11.21 16.49 -7.11
C LYS A 66 -12.65 16.59 -7.59
N ALA A 67 -12.88 16.96 -8.84
CA ALA A 67 -14.21 16.93 -9.45
C ALA A 67 -14.79 15.52 -9.52
N ALA A 68 -13.96 14.53 -9.88
CA ALA A 68 -14.39 13.14 -9.96
C ALA A 68 -14.63 12.53 -8.57
N GLU A 69 -13.80 12.83 -7.58
CA GLU A 69 -14.00 12.42 -6.17
C GLU A 69 -15.31 12.99 -5.63
N ALA A 70 -15.59 14.29 -5.86
CA ALA A 70 -16.85 14.94 -5.49
C ALA A 70 -18.06 14.28 -6.17
N ALA A 71 -17.95 13.91 -7.45
CA ALA A 71 -19.02 13.24 -8.19
C ALA A 71 -19.32 11.85 -7.59
N VAL A 72 -18.29 11.06 -7.28
CA VAL A 72 -18.44 9.73 -6.67
C VAL A 72 -19.07 9.85 -5.29
N ALA A 73 -18.58 10.78 -4.45
CA ALA A 73 -19.13 11.04 -3.12
C ALA A 73 -20.60 11.50 -3.18
N THR A 74 -20.93 12.36 -4.14
CA THR A 74 -22.31 12.80 -4.40
C THR A 74 -23.21 11.62 -4.70
N GLN A 75 -22.86 10.78 -5.66
CA GLN A 75 -23.68 9.63 -6.04
C GLN A 75 -23.80 8.61 -4.91
N HIS A 76 -22.75 8.39 -4.13
CA HIS A 76 -22.78 7.53 -2.96
C HIS A 76 -23.78 8.05 -1.91
N SER A 77 -23.70 9.36 -1.58
CA SER A 77 -24.61 10.00 -0.62
C SER A 77 -26.06 9.96 -1.09
N MET A 78 -26.31 10.22 -2.38
CA MET A 78 -27.66 10.17 -2.96
C MET A 78 -28.24 8.74 -2.89
N LYS A 79 -27.42 7.72 -3.15
CA LYS A 79 -27.83 6.33 -3.03
C LYS A 79 -28.26 5.97 -1.60
N ILE A 80 -27.49 6.39 -0.58
CA ILE A 80 -27.83 6.18 0.84
C ILE A 80 -29.15 6.87 1.18
N MET A 81 -29.33 8.12 0.74
CA MET A 81 -30.53 8.89 1.02
C MET A 81 -31.77 8.37 0.30
N ASN A 82 -31.63 7.62 -0.77
CA ASN A 82 -32.72 6.98 -1.50
C ASN A 82 -33.11 5.60 -0.92
N GLN A 83 -32.26 5.00 -0.06
CA GLN A 83 -32.56 3.72 0.56
C GLN A 83 -33.80 3.79 1.45
N GLY A 84 -34.75 2.87 1.25
CA GLY A 84 -35.99 2.79 2.03
C GLY A 84 -37.01 3.91 1.75
N LYS A 85 -36.76 4.73 0.70
CA LYS A 85 -37.72 5.74 0.24
C LYS A 85 -38.61 5.17 -0.86
N ASP A 86 -39.89 5.63 -0.90
CA ASP A 86 -40.80 5.31 -1.98
C ASP A 86 -40.26 5.83 -3.32
N GLU A 87 -40.63 5.19 -4.42
CA GLU A 87 -40.16 5.54 -5.78
C GLU A 87 -40.33 7.03 -6.10
N PHE A 88 -41.40 7.69 -5.60
CA PHE A 88 -41.63 9.12 -5.78
C PHE A 88 -40.76 10.03 -4.91
N GLU A 89 -40.09 9.49 -3.91
CA GLU A 89 -39.19 10.24 -3.02
C GLU A 89 -37.70 10.02 -3.37
N GLN A 90 -37.43 9.05 -4.23
CA GLN A 90 -36.07 8.81 -4.72
C GLN A 90 -35.71 9.86 -5.75
N MET A 91 -34.61 10.57 -5.49
CA MET A 91 -34.09 11.59 -6.39
C MET A 91 -32.70 11.17 -6.86
N ASN A 92 -32.59 10.85 -8.14
CA ASN A 92 -31.37 10.41 -8.79
C ASN A 92 -30.74 11.58 -9.57
N PHE A 93 -29.46 11.79 -9.39
CA PHE A 93 -28.71 12.81 -10.12
C PHE A 93 -27.87 12.16 -11.21
N ARG A 94 -27.62 12.89 -12.29
CA ARG A 94 -26.58 12.59 -13.28
C ARG A 94 -25.45 13.59 -13.11
N VAL A 95 -24.24 13.20 -13.42
CA VAL A 95 -23.06 14.08 -13.34
C VAL A 95 -22.25 13.98 -14.63
N GLY A 96 -21.91 15.12 -15.19
CA GLY A 96 -20.98 15.27 -16.32
C GLY A 96 -19.73 16.04 -15.92
N ILE A 97 -18.54 15.58 -16.32
CA ILE A 97 -17.28 16.26 -16.01
C ILE A 97 -16.45 16.45 -17.28
N ASN A 98 -16.00 17.69 -17.48
CA ASN A 98 -15.11 18.05 -18.57
C ASN A 98 -14.05 19.07 -18.10
N ILE A 99 -12.93 19.15 -18.80
CA ILE A 99 -11.89 20.17 -18.58
C ILE A 99 -11.70 20.97 -19.87
N GLY A 100 -11.56 22.27 -19.74
CA GLY A 100 -11.28 23.15 -20.87
C GLY A 100 -11.26 24.62 -20.50
N ASP A 101 -11.03 25.48 -21.50
CA ASP A 101 -11.00 26.93 -21.35
C ASP A 101 -12.40 27.48 -21.12
N VAL A 102 -12.51 28.31 -20.09
CA VAL A 102 -13.74 29.06 -19.78
C VAL A 102 -13.45 30.56 -19.64
N MET A 103 -14.48 31.35 -19.89
CA MET A 103 -14.51 32.77 -19.57
C MET A 103 -15.33 33.01 -18.32
N VAL A 104 -14.79 33.79 -17.39
CA VAL A 104 -15.47 34.20 -16.15
C VAL A 104 -16.02 35.60 -16.35
N SER A 105 -17.32 35.80 -16.14
CA SER A 105 -17.98 37.10 -16.14
C SER A 105 -19.18 37.06 -15.19
N ASP A 106 -19.28 38.07 -14.31
CA ASP A 106 -20.42 38.27 -13.39
C ASP A 106 -20.80 37.01 -12.60
N ASP A 107 -19.81 36.36 -11.98
CA ASP A 107 -19.96 35.12 -11.23
C ASP A 107 -20.52 33.92 -12.03
N ASN A 108 -20.41 33.94 -13.36
CA ASN A 108 -20.82 32.87 -14.24
C ASN A 108 -19.64 32.36 -15.10
N LEU A 109 -19.72 31.06 -15.48
CA LEU A 109 -18.78 30.42 -16.39
C LEU A 109 -19.38 30.27 -17.78
N PHE A 110 -18.65 30.71 -18.79
CA PHE A 110 -19.04 30.61 -20.19
C PHE A 110 -17.97 29.92 -21.01
N GLY A 111 -18.39 29.15 -22.01
CA GLY A 111 -17.47 28.50 -22.97
C GLY A 111 -17.91 27.09 -23.31
N ASP A 112 -17.25 26.53 -24.34
CA ASP A 112 -17.57 25.19 -24.84
C ASP A 112 -17.33 24.10 -23.75
N ALA A 113 -16.38 24.32 -22.85
CA ALA A 113 -16.10 23.39 -21.77
C ALA A 113 -17.30 23.18 -20.85
N VAL A 114 -18.08 24.23 -20.56
CA VAL A 114 -19.31 24.18 -19.76
C VAL A 114 -20.40 23.42 -20.51
N ASN A 115 -20.56 23.75 -21.81
CA ASN A 115 -21.54 23.07 -22.66
C ASN A 115 -21.26 21.58 -22.80
N ILE A 116 -19.98 21.18 -22.94
CA ILE A 116 -19.58 19.78 -23.01
C ILE A 116 -19.89 19.06 -21.71
N ALA A 117 -19.58 19.66 -20.55
CA ALA A 117 -19.90 19.05 -19.25
C ALA A 117 -21.40 18.82 -19.07
N ALA A 118 -22.25 19.80 -19.43
CA ALA A 118 -23.70 19.65 -19.39
C ALA A 118 -24.23 18.59 -20.37
N ARG A 119 -23.58 18.41 -21.54
CA ARG A 119 -23.96 17.31 -22.45
C ARG A 119 -23.52 15.95 -21.97
N LEU A 120 -22.34 15.83 -21.38
CA LEU A 120 -21.88 14.60 -20.75
C LEU A 120 -22.78 14.20 -19.57
N GLU A 121 -23.28 15.19 -18.81
CA GLU A 121 -24.29 14.96 -17.77
C GLU A 121 -25.54 14.33 -18.38
N ALA A 122 -26.07 14.86 -19.48
CA ALA A 122 -27.26 14.33 -20.15
C ALA A 122 -27.07 12.89 -20.67
N GLU A 123 -25.86 12.52 -21.07
CA GLU A 123 -25.49 11.15 -21.50
C GLU A 123 -25.21 10.19 -20.34
N ALA A 124 -25.07 10.70 -19.12
CA ALA A 124 -24.85 9.86 -17.95
C ALA A 124 -26.11 9.02 -17.64
N LYS A 125 -25.87 7.76 -17.25
CA LYS A 125 -26.94 6.88 -16.75
C LYS A 125 -27.58 7.49 -15.49
N PRO A 126 -28.87 7.24 -15.18
CA PRO A 126 -29.46 7.65 -13.89
C PRO A 126 -28.57 7.22 -12.71
N ALA A 127 -28.32 8.14 -11.78
CA ALA A 127 -27.35 7.98 -10.69
C ALA A 127 -25.90 7.67 -11.16
N GLY A 128 -25.57 8.02 -12.40
CA GLY A 128 -24.27 7.78 -13.03
C GLY A 128 -23.42 9.05 -13.19
N ILE A 129 -22.21 8.85 -13.65
CA ILE A 129 -21.23 9.89 -13.95
C ILE A 129 -20.68 9.63 -15.34
N CYS A 130 -20.61 10.66 -16.20
CA CYS A 130 -20.00 10.61 -17.53
C CYS A 130 -18.90 11.66 -17.64
N ILE A 131 -17.73 11.27 -18.12
CA ILE A 131 -16.56 12.16 -18.19
C ILE A 131 -15.99 12.20 -19.61
N SER A 132 -15.37 13.32 -20.01
CA SER A 132 -14.64 13.40 -21.27
C SER A 132 -13.36 12.58 -21.24
N ASN A 133 -12.86 12.19 -22.43
CA ASN A 133 -11.57 11.48 -22.56
C ASN A 133 -10.42 12.24 -21.87
N THR A 134 -10.39 13.56 -22.01
CA THR A 134 -9.35 14.38 -21.38
C THR A 134 -9.38 14.24 -19.85
N VAL A 135 -10.56 14.25 -19.24
CA VAL A 135 -10.71 14.01 -17.80
C VAL A 135 -10.32 12.58 -17.46
N PHE A 136 -10.80 11.61 -18.25
CA PHE A 136 -10.42 10.20 -18.07
C PHE A 136 -8.91 10.01 -18.06
N ASP A 137 -8.19 10.56 -19.04
CA ASP A 137 -6.74 10.45 -19.14
C ASP A 137 -6.01 11.02 -17.90
N MET A 138 -6.58 12.06 -17.28
CA MET A 138 -6.00 12.71 -16.10
C MET A 138 -6.29 11.99 -14.77
N ILE A 139 -7.38 11.18 -14.70
CA ILE A 139 -7.85 10.61 -13.42
C ILE A 139 -7.87 9.06 -13.38
N ASN A 140 -7.85 8.38 -14.53
CA ASN A 140 -8.07 6.93 -14.62
C ASN A 140 -7.13 6.08 -13.73
N ARG A 141 -5.98 6.64 -13.34
CA ARG A 141 -4.98 6.00 -12.47
C ARG A 141 -4.94 6.56 -11.04
N LYS A 142 -5.74 7.59 -10.77
CA LYS A 142 -5.69 8.35 -9.52
C LYS A 142 -6.94 8.18 -8.66
N ILE A 143 -8.05 7.72 -9.27
CA ILE A 143 -9.32 7.51 -8.59
C ILE A 143 -9.68 6.02 -8.59
N MET A 144 -10.22 5.54 -7.47
CA MET A 144 -10.58 4.12 -7.28
C MET A 144 -11.99 3.82 -7.79
N VAL A 145 -12.18 3.92 -9.09
CA VAL A 145 -13.43 3.56 -9.78
C VAL A 145 -13.10 2.81 -11.06
N SER A 146 -14.05 2.04 -11.59
CA SER A 146 -13.93 1.46 -12.93
C SER A 146 -14.55 2.39 -13.97
N PHE A 147 -14.11 2.28 -15.21
CA PHE A 147 -14.61 3.07 -16.32
C PHE A 147 -15.13 2.16 -17.42
N GLU A 148 -16.25 2.54 -18.01
CA GLU A 148 -16.83 1.90 -19.19
C GLU A 148 -16.78 2.92 -20.35
N GLU A 149 -16.20 2.55 -21.48
CA GLU A 149 -16.16 3.44 -22.64
C GLU A 149 -17.59 3.69 -23.17
N ALA A 150 -17.99 4.96 -23.21
CA ALA A 150 -19.29 5.36 -23.75
C ALA A 150 -19.22 5.53 -25.28
N GLY A 151 -18.00 5.45 -25.85
CA GLY A 151 -17.75 5.65 -27.27
C GLY A 151 -17.60 7.13 -27.66
N GLU A 152 -17.68 7.39 -28.96
CA GLU A 152 -17.64 8.74 -29.53
C GLU A 152 -19.07 9.34 -29.58
N LEU A 153 -19.29 10.31 -28.71
CA LEU A 153 -20.58 10.97 -28.57
C LEU A 153 -20.66 12.19 -29.51
N LYS A 154 -21.69 12.21 -30.37
CA LYS A 154 -22.04 13.40 -31.19
C LYS A 154 -22.92 14.30 -30.33
N LEU A 155 -22.32 15.26 -29.69
CA LEU A 155 -23.01 16.18 -28.80
C LEU A 155 -23.64 17.33 -29.63
N LYS A 156 -24.88 17.72 -29.28
CA LYS A 156 -25.61 18.77 -29.99
C LYS A 156 -24.83 20.11 -29.97
N ASN A 157 -24.61 20.70 -31.13
CA ASN A 157 -23.87 21.96 -31.32
C ASN A 157 -22.37 21.89 -30.97
N ILE A 158 -21.76 20.69 -30.95
CA ILE A 158 -20.32 20.47 -30.84
C ILE A 158 -19.86 19.88 -32.17
N GLU A 159 -18.86 20.55 -32.81
CA GLU A 159 -18.44 20.22 -34.19
C GLU A 159 -17.78 18.84 -34.32
N PHE A 160 -17.04 18.43 -33.31
CA PHE A 160 -16.31 17.16 -33.31
C PHE A 160 -16.88 16.17 -32.27
N PRO A 161 -16.93 14.87 -32.60
CA PRO A 161 -17.31 13.84 -31.63
C PRO A 161 -16.37 13.85 -30.41
N ILE A 162 -16.92 13.67 -29.23
CA ILE A 162 -16.15 13.62 -28.00
C ILE A 162 -16.15 12.19 -27.49
N LYS A 163 -14.97 11.60 -27.35
CA LYS A 163 -14.83 10.31 -26.69
C LYS A 163 -15.09 10.47 -25.19
N ALA A 164 -15.96 9.64 -24.64
CA ALA A 164 -16.44 9.76 -23.27
C ALA A 164 -16.41 8.41 -22.55
N PHE A 165 -16.45 8.47 -21.22
CA PHE A 165 -16.41 7.30 -20.33
C PHE A 165 -17.47 7.45 -19.23
N HIS A 166 -18.19 6.36 -18.95
CA HIS A 166 -19.02 6.25 -17.75
C HIS A 166 -18.14 5.82 -16.57
N VAL A 167 -18.27 6.53 -15.45
CA VAL A 167 -17.65 6.10 -14.19
C VAL A 167 -18.58 5.07 -13.54
N LEU A 168 -18.10 3.84 -13.43
CA LEU A 168 -18.80 2.78 -12.76
C LEU A 168 -18.52 2.89 -11.26
N GLN A 169 -19.51 3.37 -10.51
CA GLN A 169 -19.47 3.24 -9.06
C GLN A 169 -19.48 1.76 -8.72
N GLN A 170 -18.57 1.32 -7.89
CA GLN A 170 -18.61 -0.03 -7.35
C GLN A 170 -19.89 -0.18 -6.52
N ASN A 171 -20.92 -0.78 -7.10
CA ASN A 171 -21.93 -1.44 -6.30
C ASN A 171 -21.21 -2.53 -5.51
N LYS A 172 -21.57 -2.72 -4.24
CA LYS A 172 -21.23 -3.93 -3.47
C LYS A 172 -21.74 -5.16 -4.23
N GLY A 173 -20.98 -5.64 -5.18
CA GLY A 173 -21.37 -6.73 -6.05
C GLY A 173 -20.46 -6.73 -7.28
N THR A 174 -19.39 -7.52 -7.18
CA THR A 174 -18.51 -8.01 -8.24
C THR A 174 -18.04 -7.02 -9.32
N PRO A 175 -16.78 -6.60 -9.32
CA PRO A 175 -16.13 -6.23 -10.55
C PRO A 175 -16.01 -7.52 -11.40
N ARG A 176 -16.70 -7.61 -12.51
CA ARG A 176 -16.32 -8.51 -13.59
C ARG A 176 -14.98 -8.00 -14.13
N PHE A 177 -13.90 -8.50 -13.55
CA PHE A 177 -12.65 -8.58 -14.29
C PHE A 177 -12.86 -9.70 -15.30
N THR A 178 -12.96 -9.34 -16.57
CA THR A 178 -12.68 -10.25 -17.68
C THR A 178 -11.35 -10.93 -17.39
N GLN A 179 -11.30 -12.22 -17.69
CA GLN A 179 -10.12 -13.06 -17.69
C GLN A 179 -9.03 -12.43 -18.57
N ASP A 180 -8.19 -11.60 -17.97
CA ASP A 180 -6.88 -11.24 -18.47
C ASP A 180 -6.02 -10.97 -17.24
N SER A 181 -5.86 -12.04 -16.43
CA SER A 181 -4.94 -12.08 -15.29
C SER A 181 -3.52 -12.39 -15.71
N GLU A 182 -3.16 -12.13 -16.96
CA GLU A 182 -1.80 -12.32 -17.47
C GLU A 182 -1.17 -11.06 -18.07
N GLU A 183 -1.71 -9.87 -17.90
CA GLU A 183 -1.01 -8.64 -18.27
C GLU A 183 -1.42 -7.45 -17.38
N ILE A 184 -1.09 -7.48 -16.07
CA ILE A 184 -0.77 -6.25 -15.37
C ILE A 184 0.73 -5.95 -15.59
N HIS A 185 1.15 -6.07 -16.82
CA HIS A 185 2.29 -5.33 -17.33
C HIS A 185 1.77 -3.96 -17.73
N THR A 186 1.62 -3.09 -16.74
CA THR A 186 1.41 -1.67 -16.96
C THR A 186 2.45 -1.18 -17.93
N LYS A 187 2.03 -0.80 -19.12
CA LYS A 187 2.83 0.08 -19.99
C LYS A 187 3.26 1.25 -19.12
N VAL A 188 4.55 1.33 -18.86
CA VAL A 188 5.19 2.36 -18.07
C VAL A 188 4.97 3.70 -18.73
N SER A 189 3.92 4.40 -18.35
CA SER A 189 3.88 5.83 -18.53
C SER A 189 4.49 6.46 -17.27
N GLU A 190 5.69 6.97 -17.42
CA GLU A 190 6.44 7.81 -16.49
C GLU A 190 6.50 7.29 -15.04
N ALA A 191 7.48 6.43 -14.78
CA ALA A 191 7.87 6.06 -13.42
C ALA A 191 8.00 7.31 -12.54
N GLU A 192 7.53 7.23 -11.29
CA GLU A 192 7.54 8.38 -10.36
C GLU A 192 8.94 9.02 -10.28
N PRO A 193 9.04 10.36 -10.25
CA PRO A 193 10.31 11.03 -9.99
C PRO A 193 10.94 10.47 -8.69
N GLY A 194 12.22 10.10 -8.75
CA GLY A 194 12.90 9.53 -7.59
C GLY A 194 12.64 8.05 -7.34
N SER A 195 11.90 7.35 -8.22
CA SER A 195 11.71 5.91 -8.09
C SER A 195 12.98 5.13 -8.47
N VAL A 196 13.39 4.20 -7.60
CA VAL A 196 14.65 3.46 -7.71
C VAL A 196 14.50 2.01 -7.27
N ALA A 197 15.15 1.11 -8.00
CA ALA A 197 15.34 -0.28 -7.60
C ALA A 197 16.83 -0.57 -7.38
N VAL A 198 17.15 -1.28 -6.31
CA VAL A 198 18.49 -1.78 -6.02
C VAL A 198 18.53 -3.25 -6.42
N MET A 199 19.30 -3.57 -7.46
CA MET A 199 19.50 -4.94 -7.90
C MET A 199 20.48 -5.66 -6.98
N PHE A 200 20.33 -6.97 -6.90
CA PHE A 200 21.31 -7.81 -6.23
C PHE A 200 22.74 -7.58 -6.77
N PHE A 201 23.68 -7.27 -5.89
CA PHE A 201 25.08 -7.09 -6.26
C PHE A 201 25.73 -8.45 -6.53
N LYS A 202 26.36 -8.60 -7.70
CA LYS A 202 26.95 -9.86 -8.11
C LYS A 202 28.23 -10.17 -7.32
N ASN A 203 28.31 -11.37 -6.81
CA ASN A 203 29.55 -11.88 -6.25
C ASN A 203 30.53 -12.24 -7.39
N LEU A 204 31.66 -11.52 -7.45
CA LEU A 204 32.77 -11.81 -8.36
C LEU A 204 33.99 -12.40 -7.63
N SER A 205 33.83 -12.78 -6.36
CA SER A 205 34.84 -13.51 -5.61
C SER A 205 34.89 -14.96 -6.05
N LYS A 206 36.01 -15.66 -5.77
CA LYS A 206 36.11 -17.12 -5.99
C LYS A 206 35.38 -17.93 -4.92
N ASP A 207 34.98 -17.30 -3.86
CA ASP A 207 34.34 -17.87 -2.68
C ASP A 207 32.83 -17.70 -2.80
N GLU A 208 32.11 -18.79 -2.99
CA GLU A 208 30.65 -18.82 -3.07
C GLU A 208 30.00 -18.46 -1.73
N GLU A 209 30.68 -18.69 -0.61
CA GLU A 209 30.20 -18.31 0.72
C GLU A 209 30.04 -16.81 0.91
N GLN A 210 30.62 -15.98 0.00
CA GLN A 210 30.43 -14.52 0.01
C GLN A 210 29.10 -14.05 -0.63
N GLU A 211 28.24 -14.95 -1.08
CA GLU A 211 26.93 -14.62 -1.68
C GLU A 211 26.03 -13.91 -0.68
N TYR A 212 25.98 -14.41 0.58
CA TYR A 212 25.20 -13.78 1.65
C TYR A 212 25.68 -12.34 1.96
N PHE A 213 27.00 -12.10 1.84
CA PHE A 213 27.52 -10.76 2.01
C PHE A 213 27.02 -9.80 0.93
N CYS A 214 27.00 -10.24 -0.35
CA CYS A 214 26.48 -9.44 -1.45
C CYS A 214 24.99 -9.17 -1.30
N GLU A 215 24.22 -10.13 -0.77
CA GLU A 215 22.80 -9.97 -0.46
C GLU A 215 22.59 -8.94 0.65
N GLY A 216 23.29 -9.10 1.79
CA GLY A 216 23.22 -8.17 2.91
C GLY A 216 23.66 -6.76 2.53
N PHE A 217 24.75 -6.61 1.76
CA PHE A 217 25.20 -5.32 1.24
C PHE A 217 24.12 -4.64 0.38
N SER A 218 23.45 -5.40 -0.49
CA SER A 218 22.38 -4.89 -1.36
C SER A 218 21.14 -4.48 -0.55
N GLU A 219 20.78 -5.26 0.46
CA GLU A 219 19.66 -4.97 1.37
C GLU A 219 19.93 -3.73 2.22
N ASP A 220 21.14 -3.60 2.78
CA ASP A 220 21.52 -2.43 3.56
C ASP A 220 21.52 -1.16 2.71
N LEU A 221 22.04 -1.22 1.48
CA LEU A 221 21.99 -0.11 0.54
C LEU A 221 20.56 0.31 0.23
N LEU A 222 19.66 -0.68 0.01
CA LEU A 222 18.24 -0.45 -0.20
C LEU A 222 17.59 0.17 1.05
N SER A 223 17.84 -0.37 2.23
CA SER A 223 17.31 0.14 3.51
C SER A 223 17.75 1.59 3.74
N MET A 224 19.02 1.91 3.51
CA MET A 224 19.53 3.27 3.66
C MET A 224 18.86 4.25 2.69
N LEU A 225 18.69 3.87 1.42
CA LEU A 225 17.96 4.68 0.43
C LEU A 225 16.48 4.87 0.81
N SER A 226 15.85 3.86 1.43
CA SER A 226 14.46 3.89 1.86
C SER A 226 14.18 4.89 2.99
N ARG A 227 15.20 5.41 3.64
CA ARG A 227 15.11 6.47 4.67
C ARG A 227 14.84 7.86 4.06
N PHE A 228 15.05 8.03 2.76
CA PHE A 228 14.86 9.32 2.10
C PHE A 228 13.43 9.47 1.58
N ASN A 229 12.67 10.39 2.16
CA ASN A 229 11.26 10.65 1.81
C ASN A 229 11.04 11.05 0.33
N LYS A 230 12.06 11.55 -0.34
CA LYS A 230 12.01 11.94 -1.75
C LYS A 230 12.29 10.78 -2.71
N LEU A 231 12.67 9.61 -2.19
CA LEU A 231 12.87 8.40 -2.97
C LEU A 231 11.71 7.43 -2.78
N VAL A 232 11.33 6.79 -3.86
CA VAL A 232 10.40 5.66 -3.89
C VAL A 232 11.22 4.42 -4.16
N VAL A 233 11.63 3.72 -3.11
CA VAL A 233 12.53 2.57 -3.21
C VAL A 233 11.70 1.29 -3.29
N ILE A 234 11.90 0.52 -4.36
CA ILE A 234 11.23 -0.77 -4.56
C ILE A 234 11.84 -1.81 -3.61
N SER A 235 11.00 -2.70 -3.09
CA SER A 235 11.40 -3.73 -2.13
C SER A 235 12.53 -4.64 -2.64
N SER A 236 13.29 -5.21 -1.72
CA SER A 236 14.30 -6.22 -2.05
C SER A 236 13.65 -7.46 -2.68
N HIS A 237 12.48 -7.86 -2.20
CA HIS A 237 11.72 -8.99 -2.76
C HIS A 237 11.45 -8.81 -4.25
N ALA A 238 10.93 -7.66 -4.67
CA ALA A 238 10.64 -7.38 -6.08
C ALA A 238 11.93 -7.20 -6.90
N SER A 239 12.93 -6.48 -6.38
CA SER A 239 14.18 -6.21 -7.07
C SER A 239 15.02 -7.47 -7.25
N PHE A 240 15.14 -8.32 -6.21
CA PHE A 240 15.97 -9.52 -6.24
C PHE A 240 15.31 -10.69 -6.99
N ALA A 241 14.02 -10.61 -7.30
CA ALA A 241 13.34 -11.55 -8.18
C ALA A 241 13.97 -11.63 -9.58
N TYR A 242 14.80 -10.65 -9.94
CA TYR A 242 15.58 -10.64 -11.19
C TYR A 242 17.00 -11.21 -11.06
N LYS A 243 17.41 -11.66 -9.86
CA LYS A 243 18.65 -12.39 -9.68
C LYS A 243 18.69 -13.57 -10.67
N ASN A 244 19.73 -13.66 -11.47
CA ASN A 244 19.91 -14.70 -12.50
C ASN A 244 18.91 -14.67 -13.68
N LYS A 245 18.11 -13.62 -13.86
CA LYS A 245 17.28 -13.44 -15.06
C LYS A 245 17.99 -12.59 -16.10
N MET A 246 17.96 -13.04 -17.36
CA MET A 246 18.48 -12.28 -18.50
C MET A 246 17.41 -11.30 -19.01
N LYS A 247 17.28 -10.16 -18.33
CA LYS A 247 16.42 -9.05 -18.76
C LYS A 247 17.23 -7.76 -18.84
N SER A 248 16.89 -6.90 -19.79
CA SER A 248 17.45 -5.55 -19.89
C SER A 248 16.96 -4.67 -18.75
N PHE A 249 17.71 -3.64 -18.39
CA PHE A 249 17.28 -2.69 -17.36
C PHE A 249 16.02 -1.92 -17.77
N LYS A 250 15.79 -1.78 -19.08
CA LYS A 250 14.55 -1.19 -19.59
C LYS A 250 13.34 -2.06 -19.31
N GLU A 251 13.45 -3.38 -19.51
CA GLU A 251 12.38 -4.32 -19.17
C GLU A 251 12.14 -4.36 -17.66
N ILE A 252 13.22 -4.49 -16.86
CA ILE A 252 13.13 -4.49 -15.39
C ILE A 252 12.50 -3.20 -14.88
N GLY A 253 12.96 -2.05 -15.35
CA GLY A 253 12.42 -0.76 -14.97
C GLY A 253 10.94 -0.60 -15.36
N GLY A 254 10.57 -1.20 -16.51
CA GLY A 254 9.21 -1.30 -16.97
C GLY A 254 8.31 -2.08 -16.04
N GLU A 255 8.74 -3.25 -15.62
CA GLU A 255 7.99 -4.15 -14.74
C GLU A 255 7.92 -3.66 -13.31
N LEU A 256 8.99 -3.04 -12.79
CA LEU A 256 9.04 -2.47 -11.45
C LEU A 256 8.47 -1.04 -11.34
N GLY A 257 8.23 -0.37 -12.46
CA GLY A 257 7.74 1.01 -12.47
C GLY A 257 8.77 2.02 -11.94
N VAL A 258 10.08 1.82 -12.21
CA VAL A 258 11.15 2.68 -11.70
C VAL A 258 11.88 3.46 -12.81
N ARG A 259 12.34 4.67 -12.46
CA ARG A 259 13.20 5.49 -13.33
C ARG A 259 14.66 5.10 -13.28
N TYR A 260 15.11 4.65 -12.12
CA TYR A 260 16.50 4.40 -11.85
C TYR A 260 16.73 2.98 -11.34
N ILE A 261 17.83 2.39 -11.77
CA ILE A 261 18.28 1.08 -11.30
C ILE A 261 19.72 1.21 -10.80
N ILE A 262 19.94 0.76 -9.57
CA ILE A 262 21.25 0.61 -8.97
C ILE A 262 21.65 -0.84 -9.12
N HIS A 263 22.83 -1.08 -9.66
CA HIS A 263 23.40 -2.42 -9.77
C HIS A 263 24.90 -2.40 -9.58
N GLY A 264 25.47 -3.54 -9.24
CA GLY A 264 26.91 -3.58 -9.00
C GLY A 264 27.45 -4.98 -8.82
N SER A 265 28.69 -5.01 -8.35
CA SER A 265 29.38 -6.25 -8.03
C SER A 265 30.37 -6.04 -6.88
N VAL A 266 30.58 -7.09 -6.12
CA VAL A 266 31.56 -7.16 -5.04
C VAL A 266 32.59 -8.24 -5.38
N ARG A 267 33.87 -7.92 -5.20
CA ARG A 267 34.98 -8.87 -5.31
C ARG A 267 35.86 -8.74 -4.08
N LYS A 268 35.92 -9.80 -3.28
CA LYS A 268 36.81 -9.91 -2.11
C LYS A 268 38.02 -10.79 -2.41
N LEU A 269 39.20 -10.35 -1.97
CA LEU A 269 40.45 -11.10 -2.08
C LEU A 269 41.26 -10.85 -0.81
N GLY A 270 41.20 -11.79 0.13
CA GLY A 270 41.79 -11.62 1.47
C GLY A 270 41.11 -10.46 2.21
N ASN A 271 41.92 -9.51 2.72
CA ASN A 271 41.39 -8.32 3.40
C ASN A 271 41.06 -7.14 2.44
N LYS A 272 41.22 -7.33 1.13
CA LYS A 272 40.89 -6.30 0.12
C LYS A 272 39.56 -6.60 -0.53
N MET A 273 38.76 -5.56 -0.74
CA MET A 273 37.47 -5.61 -1.40
C MET A 273 37.42 -4.56 -2.51
N ARG A 274 36.81 -4.92 -3.62
CA ARG A 274 36.43 -3.99 -4.68
C ARG A 274 34.94 -4.03 -4.85
N ILE A 275 34.29 -2.87 -4.72
CA ILE A 275 32.88 -2.67 -4.98
C ILE A 275 32.74 -1.79 -6.22
N ASN A 276 32.03 -2.33 -7.22
CA ASN A 276 31.62 -1.56 -8.39
C ASN A 276 30.15 -1.24 -8.24
N THR A 277 29.75 0.02 -8.37
CA THR A 277 28.36 0.46 -8.28
C THR A 277 28.04 1.38 -9.44
N ASN A 278 26.86 1.15 -10.04
CA ASN A 278 26.34 1.93 -11.15
C ASN A 278 24.90 2.34 -10.88
N LEU A 279 24.56 3.57 -11.23
CA LEU A 279 23.21 4.08 -11.33
C LEU A 279 22.88 4.29 -12.81
N VAL A 280 21.86 3.63 -13.29
CA VAL A 280 21.42 3.72 -14.68
C VAL A 280 19.99 4.24 -14.80
N SER A 281 19.71 4.96 -15.87
CA SER A 281 18.33 5.28 -16.25
C SER A 281 17.68 4.04 -16.84
N ALA A 282 16.57 3.59 -16.26
CA ALA A 282 15.84 2.42 -16.73
C ALA A 282 15.30 2.59 -18.17
N SER A 283 14.89 3.80 -18.56
CA SER A 283 14.24 4.05 -19.85
C SER A 283 15.18 3.89 -21.05
N ASN A 284 16.46 4.24 -20.91
CA ASN A 284 17.44 4.28 -21.99
C ASN A 284 18.75 3.56 -21.69
N GLU A 285 18.84 2.93 -20.52
CA GLU A 285 19.99 2.15 -20.02
C GLU A 285 21.31 2.94 -19.94
N LYS A 286 21.25 4.28 -20.01
CA LYS A 286 22.44 5.11 -19.89
C LYS A 286 22.89 5.16 -18.43
N SER A 287 24.21 4.96 -18.24
CA SER A 287 24.84 5.19 -16.95
C SER A 287 24.78 6.68 -16.60
N ILE A 288 24.20 6.99 -15.46
CA ILE A 288 24.09 8.35 -14.91
C ILE A 288 25.27 8.61 -13.97
N TRP A 289 25.63 7.57 -13.21
CA TRP A 289 26.73 7.59 -12.27
C TRP A 289 27.36 6.20 -12.18
N SER A 290 28.67 6.13 -12.08
CA SER A 290 29.41 4.87 -11.96
C SER A 290 30.68 5.10 -11.17
N LYS A 291 30.97 4.23 -10.20
CA LYS A 291 32.16 4.33 -9.37
C LYS A 291 32.68 2.96 -8.93
N ASN A 292 34.00 2.88 -8.83
CA ASN A 292 34.69 1.74 -8.25
C ASN A 292 35.33 2.18 -6.93
N PHE A 293 35.15 1.36 -5.90
CA PHE A 293 35.75 1.56 -4.59
C PHE A 293 36.69 0.39 -4.30
N ASP A 294 37.97 0.71 -4.06
CA ASP A 294 38.96 -0.23 -3.58
C ASP A 294 39.19 0.08 -2.10
N LEU A 295 38.96 -0.89 -1.24
CA LEU A 295 38.91 -0.71 0.22
C LEU A 295 39.39 -1.95 0.96
N SER A 296 39.71 -1.79 2.23
CA SER A 296 39.78 -2.90 3.18
C SER A 296 38.39 -3.34 3.63
N VAL A 297 38.26 -4.55 4.13
CA VAL A 297 36.95 -5.07 4.61
C VAL A 297 36.36 -4.19 5.71
N ASP A 298 37.19 -3.57 6.54
CA ASP A 298 36.79 -2.69 7.65
C ASP A 298 36.18 -1.35 7.19
N GLU A 299 36.44 -0.94 5.94
CA GLU A 299 35.95 0.32 5.35
C GLU A 299 34.62 0.20 4.60
N VAL A 300 33.99 -1.00 4.61
CA VAL A 300 32.76 -1.29 3.83
C VAL A 300 31.63 -0.34 4.19
N PHE A 301 31.44 -0.05 5.46
CA PHE A 301 30.35 0.80 5.94
C PHE A 301 30.51 2.26 5.51
N ASP A 302 31.73 2.80 5.58
CA ASP A 302 32.01 4.17 5.12
C ASP A 302 31.73 4.33 3.63
N ILE A 303 31.98 3.25 2.87
CA ILE A 303 31.70 3.23 1.43
C ILE A 303 30.21 3.10 1.14
N GLN A 304 29.45 2.36 1.93
CA GLN A 304 27.99 2.32 1.81
C GLN A 304 27.38 3.72 1.98
N ASP A 305 27.77 4.46 3.03
CA ASP A 305 27.32 5.85 3.24
C ASP A 305 27.63 6.72 2.05
N LYS A 306 28.87 6.64 1.56
CA LYS A 306 29.31 7.44 0.42
C LYS A 306 28.56 7.10 -0.87
N ILE A 307 28.25 5.82 -1.11
CA ILE A 307 27.44 5.39 -2.24
C ILE A 307 26.03 5.99 -2.14
N VAL A 308 25.40 5.88 -0.98
CA VAL A 308 24.05 6.41 -0.75
C VAL A 308 24.02 7.93 -0.92
N GLU A 309 24.96 8.64 -0.31
CA GLU A 309 25.08 10.10 -0.42
C GLU A 309 25.20 10.55 -1.88
N GLU A 310 26.10 9.93 -2.65
CA GLU A 310 26.30 10.28 -4.05
C GLU A 310 25.09 9.94 -4.93
N ILE A 311 24.41 8.82 -4.68
CA ILE A 311 23.19 8.41 -5.40
C ILE A 311 22.05 9.36 -5.10
N VAL A 312 21.79 9.64 -3.82
CA VAL A 312 20.72 10.56 -3.41
C VAL A 312 20.96 11.94 -3.98
N SER A 313 22.20 12.45 -3.91
CA SER A 313 22.59 13.73 -4.50
C SER A 313 22.34 13.77 -6.01
N THR A 314 22.56 12.66 -6.70
CA THR A 314 22.37 12.54 -8.15
C THR A 314 20.90 12.50 -8.54
N ILE A 315 20.04 11.77 -7.77
CA ILE A 315 18.63 11.58 -8.10
C ILE A 315 17.78 12.78 -7.64
N VAL A 316 18.04 13.30 -6.44
CA VAL A 316 17.19 14.30 -5.76
C VAL A 316 17.75 15.71 -5.89
N GLY A 317 19.02 15.84 -6.30
CA GLY A 317 19.76 17.09 -6.26
C GLY A 317 20.40 17.32 -4.89
N ARG A 318 20.81 18.58 -4.59
CA ARG A 318 21.49 18.88 -3.32
C ARG A 318 20.62 18.44 -2.14
N VAL A 319 21.09 17.42 -1.44
CA VAL A 319 20.48 16.94 -0.20
C VAL A 319 20.75 17.99 0.88
N GLU A 320 19.72 18.46 1.55
CA GLU A 320 19.87 19.30 2.72
C GLU A 320 20.67 18.52 3.78
N ALA A 321 21.68 19.15 4.38
CA ALA A 321 22.63 18.52 5.30
C ALA A 321 21.96 17.79 6.48
N ASP A 322 20.75 18.20 6.85
CA ASP A 322 19.98 17.60 7.95
C ASP A 322 19.48 16.18 7.65
N HIS A 323 19.33 15.80 6.36
CA HIS A 323 18.91 14.44 6.00
C HIS A 323 20.08 13.45 6.01
N LEU A 324 21.31 13.92 5.86
CA LEU A 324 22.52 13.07 5.97
C LEU A 324 22.74 12.57 7.41
N TYR A 325 22.21 13.28 8.41
CA TYR A 325 22.26 12.82 9.81
C TYR A 325 21.45 11.54 10.04
N LEU A 326 20.38 11.32 9.26
CA LEU A 326 19.56 10.11 9.33
C LEU A 326 20.30 8.84 8.84
N LEU A 327 21.41 8.99 8.14
CA LEU A 327 22.25 7.87 7.71
C LEU A 327 23.14 7.32 8.82
N LYS A 328 23.35 8.08 9.89
CA LYS A 328 24.24 7.69 10.99
C LYS A 328 23.51 6.80 12.01
N THR A 329 23.07 5.62 11.57
CA THR A 329 22.81 4.53 12.54
C THR A 329 24.12 4.08 13.15
N LYS A 330 24.09 3.68 14.43
CA LYS A 330 25.26 3.07 15.07
C LYS A 330 25.56 1.74 14.38
N ARG A 331 26.59 1.73 13.58
CA ARG A 331 27.04 0.55 12.85
C ARG A 331 27.91 -0.31 13.72
N PRO A 332 27.99 -1.64 13.43
CA PRO A 332 28.96 -2.47 14.12
C PRO A 332 30.38 -1.99 13.78
N GLU A 333 31.21 -1.93 14.79
CA GLU A 333 32.65 -1.68 14.63
C GLU A 333 33.37 -2.96 14.19
N ASN A 334 32.74 -4.12 14.37
CA ASN A 334 33.31 -5.42 14.09
C ASN A 334 32.60 -6.13 12.93
N MET A 335 33.32 -6.33 11.82
CA MET A 335 32.81 -7.06 10.66
C MET A 335 32.36 -8.48 10.95
N ALA A 336 32.97 -9.16 11.93
CA ALA A 336 32.54 -10.50 12.30
C ALA A 336 31.15 -10.50 12.97
N ALA A 337 30.83 -9.45 13.75
CA ALA A 337 29.47 -9.28 14.31
C ALA A 337 28.44 -9.02 13.20
N TYR A 338 28.80 -8.19 12.22
CA TYR A 338 27.94 -7.93 11.05
C TYR A 338 27.68 -9.20 10.25
N ASP A 339 28.74 -9.98 9.92
CA ASP A 339 28.60 -11.25 9.21
C ASP A 339 27.68 -12.24 9.93
N LEU A 340 27.82 -12.35 11.26
CA LEU A 340 26.97 -13.21 12.08
C LEU A 340 25.49 -12.77 12.05
N VAL A 341 25.24 -11.45 12.05
CA VAL A 341 23.88 -10.92 11.92
C VAL A 341 23.31 -11.25 10.54
N LEU A 342 24.06 -11.07 9.44
CA LEU A 342 23.57 -11.42 8.11
C LEU A 342 23.23 -12.91 7.98
N GLN A 343 24.08 -13.81 8.49
CA GLN A 343 23.78 -15.24 8.53
C GLN A 343 22.53 -15.54 9.37
N GLY A 344 22.38 -14.89 10.53
CA GLY A 344 21.20 -15.02 11.39
C GLY A 344 19.93 -14.57 10.69
N LEU A 345 19.98 -13.49 9.92
CA LEU A 345 18.85 -12.99 9.11
C LEU A 345 18.40 -13.98 8.03
N GLU A 346 19.34 -14.67 7.39
CA GLU A 346 19.00 -15.72 6.42
C GLU A 346 18.17 -16.86 7.06
N TYR A 347 18.55 -17.27 8.27
CA TYR A 347 17.77 -18.24 9.03
C TYR A 347 16.43 -17.66 9.53
N ALA A 348 16.43 -16.43 10.03
CA ALA A 348 15.22 -15.78 10.52
C ALA A 348 14.15 -15.61 9.42
N LYS A 349 14.53 -15.33 8.18
CA LYS A 349 13.62 -15.30 7.03
C LYS A 349 12.94 -16.64 6.76
N LYS A 350 13.56 -17.75 7.13
CA LYS A 350 13.06 -19.13 7.00
C LYS A 350 12.44 -19.67 8.29
N GLY A 351 12.51 -18.90 9.39
CA GLY A 351 12.14 -19.34 10.74
C GLY A 351 10.66 -19.72 10.89
N ASN A 352 9.76 -19.11 10.14
CA ASN A 352 8.33 -19.42 10.20
C ASN A 352 7.97 -20.80 9.62
N VAL A 353 8.92 -21.48 8.96
CA VAL A 353 8.70 -22.78 8.33
C VAL A 353 9.18 -23.92 9.24
N PHE A 354 10.32 -23.74 9.92
CA PHE A 354 10.95 -24.76 10.76
C PHE A 354 11.49 -24.11 12.04
N LYS A 355 11.16 -24.71 13.20
CA LYS A 355 11.62 -24.27 14.52
C LYS A 355 13.16 -24.18 14.59
N GLU A 356 13.87 -25.17 14.02
CA GLU A 356 15.32 -25.20 13.96
C GLU A 356 15.95 -23.97 13.33
N ASN A 357 15.31 -23.39 12.31
CA ASN A 357 15.80 -22.15 11.70
C ASN A 357 15.74 -20.98 12.69
N THR A 358 14.67 -20.89 13.49
CA THR A 358 14.54 -19.87 14.52
C THR A 358 15.60 -20.04 15.61
N GLU A 359 15.87 -21.28 16.04
CA GLU A 359 16.93 -21.60 17.00
C GLU A 359 18.33 -21.27 16.47
N ASN A 360 18.59 -21.55 15.19
CA ASN A 360 19.85 -21.19 14.53
C ASN A 360 20.03 -19.67 14.45
N ALA A 361 18.97 -18.94 14.13
CA ALA A 361 18.98 -17.48 14.12
C ALA A 361 19.33 -16.90 15.51
N VAL A 362 18.68 -17.39 16.58
CA VAL A 362 18.98 -16.95 17.96
C VAL A 362 20.46 -17.17 18.28
N ARG A 363 21.01 -18.37 18.01
CA ARG A 363 22.42 -18.67 18.28
C ARG A 363 23.39 -17.74 17.53
N LEU A 364 23.08 -17.37 16.30
CA LEU A 364 23.92 -16.47 15.51
C LEU A 364 23.87 -15.04 16.03
N PHE A 365 22.69 -14.57 16.42
CA PHE A 365 22.56 -13.24 17.03
C PHE A 365 23.24 -13.18 18.40
N GLU A 366 23.18 -14.23 19.21
CA GLU A 366 23.92 -14.33 20.49
C GLU A 366 25.42 -14.26 20.27
N LYS A 367 25.94 -15.00 19.29
CA LYS A 367 27.37 -14.88 18.92
C LYS A 367 27.74 -13.48 18.42
N ALA A 368 26.87 -12.82 17.68
CA ALA A 368 27.11 -11.43 17.24
C ALA A 368 27.18 -10.49 18.43
N ILE A 369 26.33 -10.66 19.44
CA ILE A 369 26.31 -9.91 20.69
C ILE A 369 27.58 -10.20 21.53
N GLU A 370 28.06 -11.45 21.56
CA GLU A 370 29.32 -11.79 22.23
C GLU A 370 30.52 -11.08 21.60
N VAL A 371 30.53 -10.95 20.26
CA VAL A 371 31.59 -10.25 19.51
C VAL A 371 31.49 -8.74 19.68
N GLU A 372 30.28 -8.20 19.66
CA GLU A 372 30.02 -6.77 19.79
C GLU A 372 28.74 -6.49 20.60
N PRO A 373 28.85 -6.36 21.93
CA PRO A 373 27.68 -6.13 22.81
C PRO A 373 26.91 -4.85 22.55
N SER A 374 27.51 -3.87 21.86
CA SER A 374 26.87 -2.58 21.51
C SER A 374 26.09 -2.60 20.20
N TYR A 375 26.02 -3.73 19.49
CA TYR A 375 25.36 -3.84 18.20
C TYR A 375 23.83 -3.96 18.34
N ALA A 376 23.12 -2.83 18.32
CA ALA A 376 21.66 -2.74 18.53
C ALA A 376 20.84 -3.68 17.64
N ARG A 377 21.22 -3.81 16.35
CA ARG A 377 20.51 -4.68 15.39
C ARG A 377 20.59 -6.16 15.78
N ALA A 378 21.70 -6.61 16.36
CA ALA A 378 21.84 -7.98 16.85
C ALA A 378 20.87 -8.27 18.02
N HIS A 379 20.78 -7.35 18.97
CA HIS A 379 19.82 -7.43 20.08
C HIS A 379 18.37 -7.41 19.60
N ALA A 380 18.03 -6.52 18.65
CA ALA A 380 16.69 -6.42 18.10
C ALA A 380 16.25 -7.72 17.42
N TRP A 381 17.10 -8.29 16.56
CA TRP A 381 16.78 -9.55 15.87
C TRP A 381 16.82 -10.77 16.78
N ARG A 382 17.66 -10.76 17.83
CA ARG A 382 17.57 -11.77 18.90
C ARG A 382 16.21 -11.73 19.56
N ALA A 383 15.72 -10.53 19.92
CA ALA A 383 14.40 -10.34 20.53
C ALA A 383 13.27 -10.85 19.63
N CYS A 384 13.32 -10.51 18.32
CA CYS A 384 12.36 -11.00 17.34
C CYS A 384 12.36 -12.53 17.26
N SER A 385 13.54 -13.15 17.20
CA SER A 385 13.67 -14.60 17.07
C SER A 385 13.24 -15.33 18.34
N LEU A 386 13.55 -14.81 19.54
CA LEU A 386 13.05 -15.36 20.81
C LEU A 386 11.52 -15.27 20.91
N SER A 387 10.94 -14.13 20.50
CA SER A 387 9.49 -13.99 20.47
C SER A 387 8.83 -14.98 19.50
N ASN A 388 9.41 -15.20 18.31
CA ASN A 388 8.93 -16.20 17.36
C ASN A 388 9.13 -17.63 17.88
N LEU A 389 10.22 -17.90 18.60
CA LEU A 389 10.47 -19.22 19.19
C LEU A 389 9.39 -19.59 20.21
N ALA A 390 8.90 -18.62 20.98
CA ALA A 390 7.80 -18.82 21.90
C ALA A 390 6.49 -19.28 21.22
N ASP A 391 6.27 -18.94 19.95
CA ASP A 391 5.09 -19.36 19.19
C ASP A 391 5.11 -20.83 18.75
N TRP A 392 6.25 -21.51 18.89
CA TRP A 392 6.39 -22.94 18.62
C TRP A 392 6.06 -23.81 19.83
N GLU A 393 5.92 -23.23 21.00
CA GLU A 393 5.65 -23.95 22.25
C GLU A 393 4.15 -23.81 22.60
N GLU A 394 3.51 -24.92 22.94
CA GLU A 394 2.13 -24.94 23.45
C GLU A 394 1.98 -24.11 24.75
N LYS A 395 3.02 -24.12 25.56
CA LYS A 395 3.20 -23.28 26.75
C LYS A 395 4.58 -22.63 26.67
N PRO A 396 4.67 -21.40 26.12
CA PRO A 396 5.95 -20.72 26.02
C PRO A 396 6.65 -20.60 27.36
N ASP A 397 7.96 -20.88 27.40
CA ASP A 397 8.77 -20.59 28.57
C ASP A 397 8.72 -19.06 28.83
N PRO A 398 8.21 -18.61 29.98
CA PRO A 398 8.16 -17.19 30.32
C PRO A 398 9.52 -16.50 30.19
N LYS A 399 10.62 -17.25 30.40
CA LYS A 399 11.97 -16.74 30.25
C LYS A 399 12.27 -16.28 28.82
N LEU A 400 11.82 -17.01 27.79
CA LEU A 400 12.02 -16.60 26.38
C LEU A 400 11.41 -15.21 26.11
N LEU A 401 10.21 -14.97 26.62
CA LEU A 401 9.54 -13.68 26.45
C LEU A 401 10.21 -12.57 27.26
N MET A 402 10.66 -12.87 28.48
CA MET A 402 11.42 -11.91 29.31
C MET A 402 12.74 -11.54 28.61
N ASP A 403 13.50 -12.53 28.14
CA ASP A 403 14.76 -12.32 27.42
C ASP A 403 14.55 -11.54 26.11
N ALA A 404 13.42 -11.75 25.42
CA ALA A 404 13.05 -10.96 24.23
C ALA A 404 12.79 -9.49 24.59
N VAL A 405 12.02 -9.22 25.64
CA VAL A 405 11.73 -7.85 26.10
C VAL A 405 13.01 -7.15 26.59
N GLU A 406 13.87 -7.82 27.32
CA GLU A 406 15.17 -7.27 27.76
C GLU A 406 16.05 -6.92 26.55
N SER A 407 16.17 -7.83 25.58
CA SER A 407 16.96 -7.60 24.37
C SER A 407 16.47 -6.41 23.55
N ILE A 408 15.15 -6.27 23.38
CA ILE A 408 14.64 -5.15 22.56
C ILE A 408 14.74 -3.79 23.28
N ASN A 409 14.60 -3.77 24.61
CA ASN A 409 14.82 -2.58 25.39
C ASN A 409 16.28 -2.11 25.29
N LEU A 410 17.22 -3.05 25.44
CA LEU A 410 18.63 -2.74 25.27
C LEU A 410 18.96 -2.26 23.83
N ALA A 411 18.36 -2.87 22.82
CA ALA A 411 18.52 -2.42 21.44
C ALA A 411 18.06 -0.96 21.26
N LEU A 412 16.93 -0.58 21.88
CA LEU A 412 16.40 0.78 21.82
C LEU A 412 17.32 1.78 22.55
N GLU A 413 17.92 1.41 23.67
CA GLU A 413 18.89 2.23 24.39
C GLU A 413 20.18 2.41 23.57
N LEU A 414 20.63 1.36 22.91
CA LEU A 414 21.86 1.37 22.09
C LEU A 414 21.69 2.22 20.82
N ASP A 415 20.58 2.07 20.09
CA ASP A 415 20.30 2.88 18.90
C ASP A 415 18.80 3.17 18.70
N PRO A 416 18.33 4.32 19.21
CA PRO A 416 16.94 4.74 19.03
C PRO A 416 16.64 5.27 17.61
N SER A 417 17.61 5.29 16.69
CA SER A 417 17.43 5.70 15.30
C SER A 417 17.31 4.51 14.33
N GLU A 418 17.43 3.28 14.83
CA GLU A 418 17.34 2.08 14.01
C GLU A 418 15.86 1.70 13.76
N PRO A 419 15.36 1.75 12.50
CA PRO A 419 13.95 1.47 12.19
C PRO A 419 13.49 0.08 12.63
N GLU A 420 14.37 -0.93 12.49
CA GLU A 420 14.09 -2.32 12.87
C GLU A 420 13.84 -2.48 14.37
N VAL A 421 14.56 -1.74 15.21
CA VAL A 421 14.33 -1.72 16.66
C VAL A 421 12.90 -1.27 16.96
N HIS A 422 12.45 -0.18 16.35
CA HIS A 422 11.10 0.32 16.52
C HIS A 422 10.04 -0.64 15.96
N ARG A 423 10.28 -1.24 14.80
CA ARG A 423 9.37 -2.23 14.21
C ARG A 423 9.19 -3.44 15.12
N ILE A 424 10.28 -3.98 15.66
CA ILE A 424 10.24 -5.17 16.53
C ILE A 424 9.62 -4.82 17.88
N MET A 425 9.96 -3.68 18.46
CA MET A 425 9.33 -3.18 19.69
C MET A 425 7.81 -3.03 19.50
N GLY A 426 7.37 -2.40 18.41
CA GLY A 426 5.95 -2.27 18.08
C GLY A 426 5.24 -3.62 17.97
N SER A 427 5.91 -4.62 17.39
CA SER A 427 5.39 -5.99 17.32
C SER A 427 5.24 -6.61 18.71
N ILE A 428 6.24 -6.52 19.58
CA ILE A 428 6.17 -7.06 20.96
C ILE A 428 5.05 -6.36 21.74
N LYS A 429 4.95 -5.02 21.66
CA LYS A 429 3.88 -4.26 22.33
C LYS A 429 2.49 -4.67 21.85
N LEU A 430 2.31 -4.93 20.54
CA LEU A 430 1.03 -5.35 19.98
C LEU A 430 0.66 -6.79 20.36
N TRP A 431 1.54 -7.78 20.02
CA TRP A 431 1.17 -9.19 20.11
C TRP A 431 1.38 -9.81 21.48
N ARG A 432 2.33 -9.29 22.29
CA ARG A 432 2.62 -9.86 23.62
C ARG A 432 2.01 -9.07 24.76
N GLU A 433 2.08 -7.74 24.69
CA GLU A 433 1.64 -6.88 25.81
C GLU A 433 0.25 -6.28 25.60
N ARG A 434 -0.30 -6.31 24.39
CA ARG A 434 -1.58 -5.65 24.02
C ARG A 434 -1.57 -4.14 24.32
N ASP A 435 -0.39 -3.51 24.35
CA ASP A 435 -0.24 -2.09 24.49
C ASP A 435 -0.33 -1.41 23.12
N TYR A 436 -1.54 -1.06 22.73
CA TYR A 436 -1.83 -0.51 21.40
C TYR A 436 -1.25 0.90 21.20
N GLU A 437 -1.14 1.69 22.25
CA GLU A 437 -0.61 3.05 22.16
C GLU A 437 0.91 3.04 21.95
N LEU A 438 1.63 2.25 22.73
CA LEU A 438 3.08 2.08 22.50
C LEU A 438 3.36 1.35 21.18
N ALA A 439 2.56 0.37 20.80
CA ALA A 439 2.68 -0.28 19.50
C ALA A 439 2.53 0.74 18.36
N LYS A 440 1.53 1.60 18.43
CA LYS A 440 1.29 2.66 17.44
C LYS A 440 2.46 3.64 17.38
N TYR A 441 2.92 4.13 18.52
CA TYR A 441 4.08 5.01 18.58
C TYR A 441 5.31 4.41 17.89
N HIS A 442 5.64 3.15 18.21
CA HIS A 442 6.82 2.51 17.66
C HIS A 442 6.70 2.20 16.16
N PHE A 443 5.54 1.74 15.68
CA PHE A 443 5.34 1.53 14.24
C PHE A 443 5.32 2.83 13.44
N GLU A 444 4.74 3.90 13.97
CA GLU A 444 4.78 5.23 13.35
C GLU A 444 6.22 5.75 13.29
N LYS A 445 7.00 5.55 14.37
CA LYS A 445 8.40 5.93 14.40
C LYS A 445 9.24 5.12 13.41
N ALA A 446 9.02 3.82 13.30
CA ALA A 446 9.68 2.98 12.28
C ALA A 446 9.37 3.49 10.87
N LYS A 447 8.09 3.82 10.59
CA LYS A 447 7.64 4.36 9.31
C LYS A 447 8.21 5.75 9.02
N GLU A 448 8.36 6.60 10.03
CA GLU A 448 9.02 7.90 9.91
C GLU A 448 10.51 7.73 9.53
N LEU A 449 11.22 6.81 10.20
CA LEU A 449 12.63 6.54 9.97
C LEU A 449 12.91 5.83 8.63
N CYS A 450 11.97 5.00 8.16
CA CYS A 450 12.13 4.24 6.92
C CYS A 450 10.79 4.11 6.16
N PRO A 451 10.35 5.17 5.45
CA PRO A 451 9.00 5.27 4.89
C PRO A 451 8.72 4.36 3.69
N SER A 452 9.75 3.84 3.03
CA SER A 452 9.60 2.94 1.88
C SER A 452 9.87 1.46 2.19
N ASP A 453 10.02 1.12 3.47
CA ASP A 453 10.21 -0.27 3.87
C ASP A 453 8.88 -1.02 3.92
N VAL A 454 8.71 -2.01 3.03
CA VAL A 454 7.48 -2.79 2.90
C VAL A 454 7.22 -3.65 4.14
N PHE A 455 8.26 -4.11 4.81
CA PHE A 455 8.13 -4.94 6.02
C PHE A 455 7.57 -4.11 7.19
N ILE A 456 8.07 -2.88 7.37
CA ILE A 456 7.55 -1.92 8.35
C ILE A 456 6.10 -1.56 8.03
N LEU A 457 5.81 -1.23 6.76
CA LEU A 457 4.44 -0.89 6.32
C LEU A 457 3.47 -2.05 6.56
N SER A 458 3.87 -3.28 6.26
CA SER A 458 3.04 -4.47 6.50
C SER A 458 2.68 -4.63 7.99
N ARG A 459 3.63 -4.41 8.90
CA ARG A 459 3.38 -4.49 10.35
C ARG A 459 2.49 -3.34 10.84
N TYR A 460 2.66 -2.16 10.28
CA TYR A 460 1.77 -1.03 10.56
C TYR A 460 0.34 -1.28 10.06
N VAL A 461 0.18 -1.88 8.88
CA VAL A 461 -1.14 -2.33 8.37
C VAL A 461 -1.80 -3.31 9.35
N ASN A 462 -1.07 -4.30 9.86
CA ASN A 462 -1.60 -5.23 10.86
C ASN A 462 -2.08 -4.49 12.13
N LEU A 463 -1.31 -3.53 12.63
CA LEU A 463 -1.75 -2.71 13.76
C LEU A 463 -3.09 -2.02 13.47
N LEU A 464 -3.21 -1.34 12.31
CA LEU A 464 -4.44 -0.63 11.92
C LEU A 464 -5.65 -1.59 11.82
N ILE A 465 -5.44 -2.81 11.30
CA ILE A 465 -6.47 -3.87 11.29
C ILE A 465 -6.93 -4.18 12.71
N TYR A 466 -6.01 -4.39 13.65
CA TYR A 466 -6.33 -4.75 15.02
C TYR A 466 -6.91 -3.58 15.83
N LEU A 467 -6.64 -2.34 15.44
CA LEU A 467 -7.32 -1.16 15.96
C LEU A 467 -8.74 -0.99 15.39
N GLY A 468 -9.13 -1.74 14.36
CA GLY A 468 -10.40 -1.57 13.65
C GLY A 468 -10.40 -0.43 12.62
N GLU A 469 -9.23 0.14 12.31
CA GLU A 469 -9.03 1.21 11.33
C GLU A 469 -8.89 0.64 9.91
N PHE A 470 -9.88 -0.11 9.43
CA PHE A 470 -9.78 -0.92 8.20
C PHE A 470 -9.54 -0.09 6.93
N ASP A 471 -10.14 1.09 6.82
CA ASP A 471 -9.94 1.99 5.67
C ASP A 471 -8.49 2.51 5.62
N ASN A 472 -7.96 2.94 6.78
CA ASN A 472 -6.57 3.39 6.90
C ASN A 472 -5.59 2.24 6.62
N ALA A 473 -5.89 1.04 7.14
CA ALA A 473 -5.12 -0.16 6.85
C ALA A 473 -5.05 -0.44 5.35
N PHE A 474 -6.16 -0.31 4.65
CA PHE A 474 -6.22 -0.54 3.20
C PHE A 474 -5.44 0.50 2.40
N ILE A 475 -5.43 1.77 2.82
CA ILE A 475 -4.63 2.83 2.19
C ILE A 475 -3.12 2.52 2.30
N GLU A 476 -2.65 2.19 3.51
CA GLU A 476 -1.23 1.86 3.74
C GLU A 476 -0.84 0.54 3.05
N LEU A 477 -1.74 -0.44 3.01
CA LEU A 477 -1.55 -1.68 2.26
C LEU A 477 -1.33 -1.42 0.76
N LYS A 478 -2.13 -0.56 0.15
CA LYS A 478 -1.96 -0.16 -1.26
C LYS A 478 -0.62 0.52 -1.50
N ARG A 479 -0.15 1.30 -0.53
CA ARG A 479 1.19 1.88 -0.58
C ARG A 479 2.27 0.80 -0.55
N ALA A 480 2.18 -0.16 0.38
CA ALA A 480 3.12 -1.28 0.47
C ALA A 480 3.14 -2.12 -0.82
N MET A 481 1.98 -2.40 -1.41
CA MET A 481 1.87 -3.14 -2.67
C MET A 481 2.49 -2.40 -3.87
N ARG A 482 2.48 -1.07 -3.89
CA ARG A 482 3.21 -0.31 -4.92
C ARG A 482 4.72 -0.46 -4.80
N LEU A 483 5.23 -0.52 -3.57
CA LEU A 483 6.65 -0.71 -3.30
C LEU A 483 7.11 -2.17 -3.51
N ASP A 484 6.17 -3.11 -3.50
CA ASP A 484 6.39 -4.52 -3.84
C ASP A 484 5.37 -4.99 -4.90
N PRO A 485 5.62 -4.70 -6.20
CA PRO A 485 4.69 -5.04 -7.28
C PRO A 485 4.40 -6.54 -7.42
N PHE A 486 5.30 -7.39 -6.96
CA PHE A 486 5.11 -8.83 -7.02
C PHE A 486 4.34 -9.39 -5.84
N SER A 487 4.15 -8.61 -4.82
CA SER A 487 3.47 -8.93 -3.58
C SER A 487 3.74 -10.36 -3.09
N HIS A 488 4.06 -10.54 -1.86
CA HIS A 488 4.28 -11.87 -1.29
C HIS A 488 3.32 -12.14 -0.13
N ASP A 489 3.41 -13.31 0.48
CA ASP A 489 2.51 -13.76 1.54
C ASP A 489 2.39 -12.74 2.70
N LEU A 490 3.43 -11.93 2.93
CA LEU A 490 3.43 -10.84 3.91
C LEU A 490 2.32 -9.79 3.66
N LEU A 491 1.92 -9.55 2.41
CA LEU A 491 0.89 -8.59 2.03
C LEU A 491 -0.45 -9.24 1.74
N PHE A 492 -0.47 -10.49 1.24
CA PHE A 492 -1.73 -11.17 0.91
C PHE A 492 -2.59 -11.49 2.14
N GLY A 493 -1.97 -11.79 3.28
CA GLY A 493 -2.69 -12.02 4.54
C GLY A 493 -3.43 -10.76 5.00
N PRO A 494 -2.73 -9.65 5.26
CA PRO A 494 -3.38 -8.38 5.58
C PRO A 494 -4.39 -7.92 4.53
N GLU A 495 -4.14 -8.15 3.23
CA GLU A 495 -5.08 -7.84 2.16
C GLU A 495 -6.39 -8.62 2.31
N ALA A 496 -6.31 -9.92 2.54
CA ALA A 496 -7.48 -10.77 2.74
C ALA A 496 -8.28 -10.33 3.96
N ILE A 497 -7.61 -10.00 5.07
CA ILE A 497 -8.25 -9.55 6.31
C ILE A 497 -8.90 -8.17 6.13
N CYS A 498 -8.23 -7.21 5.50
CA CYS A 498 -8.82 -5.91 5.18
C CYS A 498 -10.08 -6.07 4.33
N HIS A 499 -10.02 -6.89 3.28
CA HIS A 499 -11.17 -7.13 2.43
C HIS A 499 -12.31 -7.85 3.17
N TYR A 500 -12.02 -8.79 4.09
CA TYR A 500 -13.03 -9.43 4.93
C TYR A 500 -13.78 -8.40 5.79
N TRP A 501 -13.07 -7.52 6.47
CA TRP A 501 -13.67 -6.50 7.33
C TRP A 501 -14.41 -5.39 6.56
N LEU A 502 -14.01 -5.13 5.32
CA LEU A 502 -14.68 -4.19 4.41
C LEU A 502 -15.83 -4.86 3.61
N ASP A 503 -16.25 -6.07 3.98
CA ASP A 503 -17.29 -6.86 3.34
C ASP A 503 -17.05 -7.18 1.84
N ASN A 504 -15.78 -7.14 1.40
CA ASN A 504 -15.36 -7.43 0.03
C ASN A 504 -14.90 -8.89 -0.12
N TYR A 505 -15.81 -9.85 0.14
CA TYR A 505 -15.48 -11.27 0.30
C TYR A 505 -14.87 -11.93 -0.95
N ASP A 506 -15.25 -11.52 -2.16
CA ASP A 506 -14.64 -12.03 -3.40
C ASP A 506 -13.19 -11.61 -3.55
N LEU A 507 -12.84 -10.39 -3.17
CA LEU A 507 -11.46 -9.92 -3.14
C LEU A 507 -10.67 -10.59 -2.02
N ALA A 508 -11.26 -10.74 -0.83
CA ALA A 508 -10.67 -11.49 0.28
C ALA A 508 -10.32 -12.92 -0.14
N MET A 509 -11.23 -13.61 -0.86
CA MET A 509 -11.00 -14.95 -1.39
C MET A 509 -9.81 -14.99 -2.37
N ARG A 510 -9.72 -14.02 -3.28
CA ARG A 510 -8.60 -13.93 -4.23
C ARG A 510 -7.26 -13.74 -3.53
N SER A 511 -7.22 -12.94 -2.48
CA SER A 511 -6.00 -12.66 -1.74
C SER A 511 -5.57 -13.86 -0.91
N VAL A 512 -6.49 -14.48 -0.17
CA VAL A 512 -6.17 -15.64 0.66
C VAL A 512 -5.74 -16.86 -0.17
N SER A 513 -6.26 -17.02 -1.39
CA SER A 513 -5.89 -18.12 -2.29
C SER A 513 -4.45 -18.03 -2.84
N LYS A 514 -3.81 -16.85 -2.75
CA LYS A 514 -2.41 -16.65 -3.16
C LYS A 514 -1.41 -17.06 -2.08
N ILE A 515 -1.85 -17.22 -0.84
CA ILE A 515 -0.99 -17.56 0.30
C ILE A 515 -0.58 -19.02 0.18
N LYS A 516 0.74 -19.27 0.15
CA LYS A 516 1.30 -20.60 -0.04
C LYS A 516 1.49 -21.38 1.27
N ILE A 517 1.74 -20.66 2.36
CA ILE A 517 2.01 -21.23 3.68
C ILE A 517 0.98 -20.64 4.64
N ALA A 518 -0.05 -21.41 4.94
CA ALA A 518 -1.20 -20.92 5.70
C ALA A 518 -1.40 -21.76 6.95
N ARG A 519 -0.83 -21.35 8.09
CA ARG A 519 -1.28 -21.88 9.38
C ARG A 519 -2.59 -21.22 9.82
N THR A 520 -2.55 -19.94 10.15
CA THR A 520 -3.71 -19.20 10.69
C THR A 520 -4.66 -18.65 9.61
N HIS A 521 -4.20 -18.49 8.37
CA HIS A 521 -5.03 -17.95 7.28
C HIS A 521 -6.21 -18.87 6.88
N LEU A 522 -6.16 -20.16 7.22
CA LEU A 522 -7.30 -21.07 7.03
C LEU A 522 -8.52 -20.68 7.87
N PHE A 523 -8.31 -20.09 9.06
CA PHE A 523 -9.40 -19.55 9.86
C PHE A 523 -10.09 -18.42 9.11
N TYR A 524 -9.33 -17.45 8.56
CA TYR A 524 -9.92 -16.39 7.74
C TYR A 524 -10.55 -16.92 6.43
N LEU A 525 -9.96 -17.95 5.82
CA LEU A 525 -10.56 -18.60 4.65
C LEU A 525 -11.93 -19.20 5.01
N SER A 526 -12.08 -19.86 6.15
CA SER A 526 -13.36 -20.39 6.59
C SER A 526 -14.40 -19.30 6.83
N LEU A 527 -14.01 -18.19 7.44
CA LEU A 527 -14.87 -17.01 7.64
C LEU A 527 -15.29 -16.37 6.30
N ILE A 528 -14.38 -16.24 5.34
CA ILE A 528 -14.67 -15.71 4.01
C ILE A 528 -15.67 -16.60 3.27
N LEU A 529 -15.48 -17.93 3.29
CA LEU A 529 -16.39 -18.91 2.70
C LEU A 529 -17.80 -18.85 3.35
N PHE A 530 -17.83 -18.73 4.68
CA PHE A 530 -19.09 -18.53 5.40
C PHE A 530 -19.85 -17.29 4.94
N LYS A 531 -19.14 -16.14 4.83
CA LYS A 531 -19.76 -14.89 4.34
C LYS A 531 -20.21 -14.98 2.88
N LYS A 532 -19.62 -15.87 2.09
CA LYS A 532 -20.04 -16.19 0.71
C LYS A 532 -21.20 -17.21 0.65
N ASN A 533 -21.69 -17.67 1.79
CA ASN A 533 -22.71 -18.71 1.90
C ASN A 533 -22.28 -20.09 1.40
N GLU A 534 -20.96 -20.36 1.41
CA GLU A 534 -20.34 -21.64 1.05
C GLU A 534 -20.12 -22.50 2.31
N LEU A 535 -21.21 -22.82 3.03
CA LEU A 535 -21.19 -23.33 4.41
C LEU A 535 -20.44 -24.66 4.56
N SER A 536 -20.64 -25.61 3.65
CA SER A 536 -19.98 -26.92 3.68
C SER A 536 -18.46 -26.78 3.57
N GLU A 537 -17.98 -25.95 2.66
CA GLU A 537 -16.54 -25.73 2.48
C GLU A 537 -15.94 -24.90 3.63
N ALA A 538 -16.72 -23.95 4.19
CA ALA A 538 -16.33 -23.20 5.38
C ALA A 538 -16.07 -24.13 6.59
N SER A 539 -17.01 -25.06 6.87
CA SER A 539 -16.87 -26.05 7.95
C SER A 539 -15.66 -26.98 7.73
N LYS A 540 -15.44 -27.42 6.49
CA LYS A 540 -14.28 -28.23 6.12
C LYS A 540 -12.96 -27.49 6.36
N LYS A 541 -12.87 -26.19 5.94
CA LYS A 541 -11.68 -25.37 6.13
C LYS A 541 -11.42 -25.04 7.60
N LEU A 542 -12.45 -24.86 8.41
CA LEU A 542 -12.29 -24.68 9.85
C LEU A 542 -11.69 -25.94 10.50
N LYS A 543 -12.17 -27.14 10.16
CA LYS A 543 -11.63 -28.40 10.65
C LYS A 543 -10.18 -28.62 10.21
N GLU A 544 -9.85 -28.23 8.96
CA GLU A 544 -8.48 -28.27 8.45
C GLU A 544 -7.57 -27.30 9.22
N ALA A 545 -8.03 -26.09 9.52
CA ALA A 545 -7.29 -25.10 10.31
C ALA A 545 -6.96 -25.66 11.71
N VAL A 546 -7.95 -26.20 12.41
CA VAL A 546 -7.78 -26.81 13.73
C VAL A 546 -6.77 -27.97 13.69
N ALA A 547 -6.87 -28.85 12.69
CA ALA A 547 -5.99 -30.01 12.56
C ALA A 547 -4.51 -29.62 12.29
N ILE A 548 -4.27 -28.53 11.55
CA ILE A 548 -2.91 -28.07 11.19
C ILE A 548 -2.28 -27.25 12.32
N THR A 549 -3.07 -26.48 13.04
CA THR A 549 -2.56 -25.54 14.07
C THR A 549 -2.59 -26.13 15.46
N ASP A 550 -3.32 -27.21 15.70
CA ASP A 550 -3.68 -27.75 17.02
C ASP A 550 -4.36 -26.70 17.93
N MET A 551 -5.08 -25.76 17.30
CA MET A 551 -5.70 -24.60 17.93
C MET A 551 -7.18 -24.56 17.53
N ASP A 552 -8.09 -24.51 18.49
CA ASP A 552 -9.50 -24.25 18.18
C ASP A 552 -9.72 -22.79 17.78
N PHE A 553 -10.90 -22.49 17.24
CA PHE A 553 -11.18 -21.13 16.79
C PHE A 553 -11.23 -20.12 17.94
N GLN A 554 -11.56 -20.54 19.16
CA GLN A 554 -11.57 -19.66 20.33
C GLN A 554 -10.15 -19.25 20.71
N ALA A 555 -9.21 -20.21 20.73
CA ALA A 555 -7.80 -19.95 20.95
C ALA A 555 -7.22 -19.05 19.82
N PHE A 556 -7.61 -19.32 18.57
CA PHE A 556 -7.24 -18.46 17.44
C PHE A 556 -7.71 -17.02 17.65
N VAL A 557 -9.00 -16.78 17.92
CA VAL A 557 -9.55 -15.44 18.12
C VAL A 557 -8.88 -14.74 19.31
N ASN A 558 -8.59 -15.49 20.39
CA ASN A 558 -7.89 -14.95 21.57
C ASN A 558 -6.42 -14.59 21.25
N SER A 559 -5.78 -15.26 20.30
CA SER A 559 -4.41 -14.95 19.88
C SER A 559 -4.35 -13.65 19.03
N GLU A 560 -5.41 -13.34 18.31
CA GLU A 560 -5.50 -12.12 17.49
C GLU A 560 -5.64 -10.85 18.35
N PRO A 561 -4.76 -9.83 18.20
CA PRO A 561 -4.73 -8.66 19.08
C PRO A 561 -5.77 -7.59 18.71
N TYR A 562 -7.04 -7.95 18.52
CA TYR A 562 -8.09 -6.95 18.29
C TYR A 562 -8.35 -6.12 19.55
N LYS A 563 -8.34 -4.78 19.41
CA LYS A 563 -8.61 -3.82 20.49
C LYS A 563 -10.10 -3.77 20.83
N ASP A 564 -10.96 -3.81 19.82
CA ASP A 564 -12.41 -3.70 19.99
C ASP A 564 -13.05 -5.07 20.24
N GLU A 565 -13.61 -5.25 21.44
CA GLU A 565 -14.38 -6.46 21.79
C GLU A 565 -15.52 -6.78 20.81
N LYS A 566 -16.06 -5.76 20.13
CA LYS A 566 -17.13 -5.98 19.13
C LYS A 566 -16.61 -6.80 17.96
N ASN A 567 -15.36 -6.56 17.52
CA ASN A 567 -14.76 -7.33 16.45
C ASN A 567 -14.49 -8.78 16.89
N ILE A 568 -14.01 -8.97 18.12
CA ILE A 568 -13.82 -10.29 18.73
C ILE A 568 -15.15 -11.07 18.78
N LYS A 569 -16.21 -10.44 19.31
CA LYS A 569 -17.55 -11.05 19.40
C LYS A 569 -18.11 -11.42 18.03
N LYS A 570 -17.90 -10.58 17.00
CA LYS A 570 -18.32 -10.89 15.62
C LYS A 570 -17.60 -12.12 15.07
N LEU A 571 -16.29 -12.23 15.25
CA LEU A 571 -15.51 -13.40 14.80
C LEU A 571 -15.99 -14.68 15.49
N ILE A 572 -16.17 -14.65 16.81
CA ILE A 572 -16.66 -15.80 17.61
C ILE A 572 -18.05 -16.22 17.13
N GLN A 573 -18.96 -15.27 16.91
CA GLN A 573 -20.31 -15.56 16.43
C GLN A 573 -20.29 -16.22 15.04
N ASP A 574 -19.46 -15.73 14.15
CA ASP A 574 -19.31 -16.27 12.80
C ASP A 574 -18.75 -17.70 12.85
N PHE A 575 -17.72 -17.97 13.68
CA PHE A 575 -17.17 -19.32 13.85
C PHE A 575 -18.17 -20.30 14.47
N HIS A 576 -18.93 -19.90 15.49
CA HIS A 576 -20.01 -20.74 16.03
C HIS A 576 -21.06 -21.09 14.98
N SER A 577 -21.37 -20.15 14.07
CA SER A 577 -22.31 -20.42 12.97
C SER A 577 -21.75 -21.43 11.97
N ILE A 578 -20.43 -21.46 11.75
CA ILE A 578 -19.75 -22.44 10.89
C ILE A 578 -19.70 -23.83 11.57
N GLU A 579 -19.42 -23.86 12.88
CA GLU A 579 -19.29 -25.10 13.64
C GLU A 579 -20.62 -25.85 13.77
N ASN A 580 -21.73 -25.11 13.90
CA ASN A 580 -23.09 -25.66 14.03
C ASN A 580 -23.69 -26.17 12.70
N TYR A 581 -22.96 -26.00 11.59
CA TYR A 581 -23.34 -26.51 10.26
C TYR A 581 -22.60 -27.82 9.97
#